data_345333e38fa51762b5ce774bd279afda
#
_entry.id   345333e38fa51762b5ce774bd279afda
#
_cell.length_a   1.000
_cell.length_b   1.000
_cell.length_c   1.000
_cell.angle_alpha   90.00
_cell.angle_beta   90.00
_cell.angle_gamma   90.00
#
_symmetry.space_group_name_H-M   'P 1'
#
loop_
_entity.id
_entity.type
_entity.pdbx_description
1 polymer ?
#
loop_
_entity_poly.entity_id
_entity_poly.type
_entity_poly.pdbx_seq_one_letter_code
_entity_poly.pdbx_strand_id
1 'polypeptide(L)'
;MTGFALLGHSFEMAQGSGCTVHIQSRNVPFHPEAWEFADMGFLPAGAYRNRDYAETGVTVRNNVSRTMQDLLYDPQTSGGLLMAVDAADAEKCLRELQDAIPQAAVVGYVTERQENWIILE
;
A
#
# COMPACT_ATOMS: atom_id res chain seq x y z
N MET A 1 -3.77 -6.03 -7.83
CA MET A 1 -4.75 -5.11 -7.20
C MET A 1 -5.96 -5.00 -8.08
N THR A 2 -7.15 -5.04 -7.49
CA THR A 2 -8.41 -5.26 -8.22
C THR A 2 -9.48 -4.19 -7.91
N GLY A 3 -9.06 -2.98 -7.55
CA GLY A 3 -9.95 -1.85 -7.33
C GLY A 3 -10.11 -1.40 -5.87
N PHE A 4 -9.68 -2.20 -4.88
CA PHE A 4 -9.73 -1.82 -3.46
C PHE A 4 -8.48 -1.06 -2.97
N ALA A 5 -7.59 -0.71 -3.88
CA ALA A 5 -6.34 -0.01 -3.60
C ALA A 5 -5.30 -0.83 -2.80
N LEU A 6 -4.12 -0.26 -2.62
CA LEU A 6 -3.07 -0.89 -1.82
C LEU A 6 -3.51 -1.01 -0.36
N LEU A 7 -4.02 0.07 0.23
CA LEU A 7 -4.43 0.07 1.64
C LEU A 7 -5.62 -0.83 1.90
N GLY A 8 -6.61 -0.89 1.02
CA GLY A 8 -7.76 -1.78 1.17
C GLY A 8 -7.36 -3.26 1.15
N HIS A 9 -6.56 -3.68 0.16
CA HIS A 9 -6.08 -5.07 0.11
C HIS A 9 -5.13 -5.42 1.26
N SER A 10 -4.25 -4.50 1.66
CA SER A 10 -3.41 -4.70 2.85
C SER A 10 -4.25 -4.87 4.11
N PHE A 11 -5.33 -4.10 4.24
CA PHE A 11 -6.26 -4.19 5.36
C PHE A 11 -6.95 -5.55 5.43
N GLU A 12 -7.46 -6.06 4.30
CA GLU A 12 -8.05 -7.41 4.22
C GLU A 12 -7.03 -8.50 4.56
N MET A 13 -5.81 -8.40 4.04
CA MET A 13 -4.73 -9.35 4.35
C MET A 13 -4.36 -9.33 5.83
N ALA A 14 -4.23 -8.15 6.44
CA ALA A 14 -3.91 -7.99 7.86
C ALA A 14 -5.01 -8.60 8.75
N GLN A 15 -6.28 -8.30 8.46
CA GLN A 15 -7.42 -8.86 9.19
C GLN A 15 -7.48 -10.38 9.08
N GLY A 16 -7.36 -10.91 7.86
CA GLY A 16 -7.41 -12.35 7.61
C GLY A 16 -6.27 -13.14 8.27
N SER A 17 -5.13 -12.48 8.48
CA SER A 17 -3.94 -13.08 9.10
C SER A 17 -3.78 -12.78 10.59
N GLY A 18 -4.59 -11.88 11.15
CA GLY A 18 -4.50 -11.48 12.55
C GLY A 18 -3.21 -10.73 12.92
N CYS A 19 -2.62 -10.03 11.96
CA CYS A 19 -1.34 -9.32 12.12
C CYS A 19 -1.47 -7.83 11.81
N THR A 20 -0.38 -7.08 11.98
CA THR A 20 -0.28 -5.67 11.56
C THR A 20 0.67 -5.57 10.37
N VAL A 21 0.23 -4.86 9.33
CA VAL A 21 1.05 -4.56 8.15
C VAL A 21 1.54 -3.11 8.25
N HIS A 22 2.85 -2.93 8.20
CA HIS A 22 3.49 -1.61 8.12
C HIS A 22 3.74 -1.29 6.65
N ILE A 23 3.21 -0.18 6.16
CA ILE A 23 3.44 0.33 4.81
C ILE A 23 4.39 1.52 4.87
N GLN A 24 5.56 1.36 4.30
CA GLN A 24 6.55 2.42 4.13
C GLN A 24 6.22 3.21 2.87
N SER A 25 5.45 4.27 3.01
CA SER A 25 4.85 5.01 1.90
C SER A 25 5.87 5.48 0.85
N ARG A 26 7.08 5.84 1.29
CA ARG A 26 8.16 6.31 0.41
C ARG A 26 8.71 5.23 -0.51
N ASN A 27 8.49 3.96 -0.17
CA ASN A 27 8.97 2.82 -0.95
C ASN A 27 7.94 2.31 -1.95
N VAL A 28 6.72 2.82 -1.90
CA VAL A 28 5.65 2.40 -2.82
C VAL A 28 5.90 3.01 -4.18
N PRO A 29 6.14 2.20 -5.24
CA PRO A 29 6.33 2.73 -6.57
C PRO A 29 4.99 3.22 -7.16
N PHE A 30 5.02 4.36 -7.82
CA PHE A 30 3.90 4.92 -8.56
C PHE A 30 4.39 5.72 -9.78
N HIS A 31 3.50 6.00 -10.71
CA HIS A 31 3.81 6.84 -11.85
C HIS A 31 3.99 8.30 -11.41
N PRO A 32 5.07 8.99 -11.82
CA PRO A 32 5.34 10.37 -11.40
C PRO A 32 4.16 11.32 -11.62
N GLU A 33 3.47 11.18 -12.74
CA GLU A 33 2.31 11.99 -13.11
C GLU A 33 1.13 11.79 -12.15
N ALA A 34 1.02 10.60 -11.53
CA ALA A 34 -0.04 10.32 -10.57
C ALA A 34 0.06 11.22 -9.33
N TRP A 35 1.28 11.55 -8.90
CA TRP A 35 1.48 12.50 -7.82
C TRP A 35 0.93 13.88 -8.14
N GLU A 36 1.25 14.40 -9.34
CA GLU A 36 0.80 15.72 -9.78
C GLU A 36 -0.73 15.80 -9.83
N PHE A 37 -1.38 14.79 -10.39
CA PHE A 37 -2.83 14.74 -10.44
C PHE A 37 -3.46 14.63 -9.06
N ALA A 38 -2.92 13.82 -8.18
CA ALA A 38 -3.43 13.68 -6.80
C ALA A 38 -3.26 14.98 -6.02
N ASP A 39 -2.13 15.67 -6.17
CA ASP A 39 -1.87 16.96 -5.51
C ASP A 39 -2.81 18.06 -5.99
N MET A 40 -3.23 18.02 -7.25
CA MET A 40 -4.26 18.90 -7.81
C MET A 40 -5.69 18.46 -7.44
N GLY A 41 -5.86 17.35 -6.73
CA GLY A 41 -7.17 16.84 -6.31
C GLY A 41 -7.93 16.03 -7.40
N PHE A 42 -7.26 15.64 -8.47
CA PHE A 42 -7.85 14.75 -9.48
C PHE A 42 -7.83 13.30 -9.00
N LEU A 43 -8.82 12.96 -8.18
CA LEU A 43 -8.96 11.63 -7.60
C LEU A 43 -10.25 10.97 -8.11
N PRO A 44 -10.20 9.68 -8.49
CA PRO A 44 -11.41 8.96 -8.86
C PRO A 44 -12.32 8.76 -7.64
N ALA A 45 -13.63 8.76 -7.85
CA ALA A 45 -14.60 8.55 -6.77
C ALA A 45 -14.38 7.22 -5.98
N GLY A 46 -13.77 6.24 -6.62
CA GLY A 46 -13.38 4.98 -5.98
C GLY A 46 -12.36 5.14 -4.86
N ALA A 47 -11.46 6.12 -4.95
CA ALA A 47 -10.47 6.39 -3.90
C ALA A 47 -11.14 6.79 -2.58
N TYR A 48 -12.18 7.60 -2.64
CA TYR A 48 -12.94 8.00 -1.45
C TYR A 48 -13.65 6.79 -0.82
N ARG A 49 -14.29 5.95 -1.63
CA ARG A 49 -14.96 4.72 -1.14
C ARG A 49 -13.97 3.73 -0.52
N ASN A 50 -12.79 3.57 -1.11
CA ASN A 50 -11.73 2.72 -0.55
C ASN A 50 -11.23 3.26 0.79
N ARG A 51 -11.12 4.58 0.91
CA ARG A 51 -10.77 5.23 2.18
C ARG A 51 -11.84 4.97 3.23
N ASP A 52 -13.10 5.28 2.95
CA ASP A 52 -14.21 5.10 3.88
C ASP A 52 -14.27 3.65 4.40
N TYR A 53 -13.92 2.68 3.55
CA TYR A 53 -13.88 1.27 3.93
C TYR A 53 -12.72 0.92 4.88
N ALA A 54 -11.51 1.41 4.63
CA ALA A 54 -10.30 0.93 5.31
C ALA A 54 -9.75 1.90 6.37
N GLU A 55 -10.11 3.20 6.37
CA GLU A 55 -9.44 4.22 7.19
C GLU A 55 -9.49 3.96 8.70
N THR A 56 -10.57 3.35 9.19
CA THR A 56 -10.68 2.97 10.61
C THR A 56 -9.66 1.92 11.03
N GLY A 57 -9.16 1.15 10.07
CA GLY A 57 -8.12 0.14 10.26
C GLY A 57 -6.70 0.63 9.98
N VAL A 58 -6.53 1.91 9.65
CA VAL A 58 -5.24 2.50 9.27
C VAL A 58 -4.84 3.59 10.27
N THR A 59 -3.66 3.43 10.87
CA THR A 59 -2.99 4.50 11.62
C THR A 59 -1.99 5.19 10.69
N VAL A 60 -2.16 6.48 10.45
CA VAL A 60 -1.26 7.29 9.61
C VAL A 60 -0.27 8.04 10.50
N ARG A 61 1.03 7.87 10.25
CA ARG A 61 2.08 8.62 10.94
C ARG A 61 2.22 10.03 10.35
N ASN A 62 2.72 10.97 11.15
CA ASN A 62 2.77 12.42 10.83
C ASN A 62 3.63 12.77 9.60
N ASN A 63 4.49 11.86 9.16
CA ASN A 63 5.36 12.05 8.00
C ASN A 63 4.72 11.71 6.65
N VAL A 64 3.47 11.25 6.64
CA VAL A 64 2.76 10.86 5.40
C VAL A 64 1.78 11.95 4.98
N SER A 65 2.05 12.58 3.85
CA SER A 65 1.21 13.66 3.31
C SER A 65 -0.17 13.15 2.87
N ARG A 66 -1.13 14.08 2.77
CA ARG A 66 -2.48 13.77 2.28
C ARG A 66 -2.44 13.23 0.84
N THR A 67 -1.66 13.84 -0.03
CA THR A 67 -1.47 13.41 -1.43
C THR A 67 -1.00 11.95 -1.50
N MET A 68 -0.01 11.57 -0.67
CA MET A 68 0.44 10.18 -0.61
C MET A 68 -0.68 9.23 -0.16
N GLN A 69 -1.43 9.61 0.88
CA GLN A 69 -2.56 8.80 1.33
C GLN A 69 -3.60 8.62 0.21
N ASP A 70 -3.91 9.67 -0.54
CA ASP A 70 -4.85 9.64 -1.65
C ASP A 70 -4.39 8.66 -2.75
N LEU A 71 -3.11 8.67 -3.10
CA LEU A 71 -2.52 7.72 -4.03
C LEU A 71 -2.64 6.26 -3.55
N LEU A 72 -2.45 6.02 -2.25
CA LEU A 72 -2.51 4.67 -1.69
C LEU A 72 -3.94 4.12 -1.59
N TYR A 73 -4.96 4.97 -1.76
CA TYR A 73 -6.36 4.60 -1.90
C TYR A 73 -6.86 4.55 -3.36
N ASP A 74 -5.98 4.79 -4.34
CA ASP A 74 -6.35 4.77 -5.76
C ASP A 74 -6.91 3.41 -6.20
N PRO A 75 -8.11 3.36 -6.84
CA PRO A 75 -8.78 2.11 -7.21
C PRO A 75 -8.18 1.45 -8.46
N GLN A 76 -6.95 1.02 -8.39
CA GLN A 76 -6.25 0.35 -9.48
C GLN A 76 -6.94 -0.98 -9.86
N THR A 77 -7.61 -1.01 -11.01
CA THR A 77 -8.34 -2.21 -11.47
C THR A 77 -7.43 -3.26 -12.10
N SER A 78 -6.28 -2.84 -12.62
CA SER A 78 -5.24 -3.70 -13.19
C SER A 78 -3.88 -3.40 -12.57
N GLY A 79 -3.85 -3.25 -11.27
CA GLY A 79 -2.65 -2.95 -10.52
C GLY A 79 -1.74 -4.16 -10.31
N GLY A 80 -0.60 -3.91 -9.70
CA GLY A 80 0.41 -4.92 -9.39
C GLY A 80 -0.04 -5.95 -8.34
N LEU A 81 0.84 -6.88 -8.03
CA LEU A 81 0.67 -7.82 -6.94
C LEU A 81 1.26 -7.25 -5.64
N LEU A 82 0.58 -7.48 -4.54
CA LEU A 82 1.13 -7.34 -3.19
C LEU A 82 1.39 -8.75 -2.66
N MET A 83 2.63 -9.01 -2.25
CA MET A 83 3.07 -10.32 -1.79
C MET A 83 3.61 -10.23 -0.37
N ALA A 84 3.17 -11.12 0.52
CA ALA A 84 3.82 -11.34 1.80
C ALA A 84 4.82 -12.51 1.63
N VAL A 85 6.08 -12.24 1.93
CA VAL A 85 7.19 -13.18 1.76
C VAL A 85 7.93 -13.32 3.08
N ASP A 86 8.44 -14.52 3.39
CA ASP A 86 9.29 -14.71 4.56
C ASP A 86 10.51 -13.78 4.53
N ALA A 87 10.85 -13.20 5.67
CA ALA A 87 11.96 -12.24 5.76
C ALA A 87 13.29 -12.83 5.29
N ALA A 88 13.52 -14.13 5.48
CA ALA A 88 14.72 -14.81 5.04
C ALA A 88 14.85 -14.89 3.51
N ASP A 89 13.72 -14.89 2.79
CA ASP A 89 13.66 -15.01 1.33
C ASP A 89 13.41 -13.66 0.63
N ALA A 90 13.05 -12.62 1.36
CA ALA A 90 12.59 -11.35 0.81
C ALA A 90 13.61 -10.70 -0.14
N GLU A 91 14.87 -10.67 0.25
CA GLU A 91 15.93 -10.05 -0.57
C GLU A 91 16.21 -10.83 -1.86
N LYS A 92 16.20 -12.16 -1.79
CA LYS A 92 16.37 -13.02 -2.97
C LYS A 92 15.18 -12.86 -3.91
N CYS A 93 13.96 -12.91 -3.37
CA CYS A 93 12.72 -12.74 -4.12
C CYS A 93 12.70 -11.37 -4.82
N LEU A 94 13.09 -10.29 -4.12
CA LEU A 94 13.15 -8.96 -4.71
C LEU A 94 14.11 -8.90 -5.90
N ARG A 95 15.32 -9.44 -5.77
CA ARG A 95 16.30 -9.46 -6.88
C ARG A 95 15.77 -10.20 -8.11
N GLU A 96 15.18 -11.38 -7.91
CA GLU A 96 14.61 -12.16 -9.00
C GLU A 96 13.42 -11.45 -9.68
N LEU A 97 12.60 -10.75 -8.90
CA LEU A 97 11.49 -9.95 -9.44
C LEU A 97 12.00 -8.74 -10.23
N GLN A 98 13.05 -8.06 -9.76
CA GLN A 98 13.59 -6.86 -10.42
C GLN A 98 14.24 -7.17 -11.78
N ASP A 99 14.67 -8.40 -12.03
CA ASP A 99 15.16 -8.82 -13.35
C ASP A 99 14.07 -8.71 -14.43
N ALA A 100 12.80 -8.94 -14.06
CA ALA A 100 11.66 -8.86 -14.98
C ALA A 100 10.83 -7.58 -14.78
N ILE A 101 10.79 -7.06 -13.58
CA ILE A 101 9.97 -5.90 -13.15
C ILE A 101 10.88 -4.95 -12.36
N PRO A 102 11.61 -4.04 -13.01
CA PRO A 102 12.56 -3.15 -12.34
C PRO A 102 11.95 -2.29 -11.22
N GLN A 103 10.64 -2.03 -11.27
CA GLN A 103 9.90 -1.26 -10.27
C GLN A 103 9.48 -2.08 -9.03
N ALA A 104 9.75 -3.40 -9.00
CA ALA A 104 9.46 -4.21 -7.83
C ALA A 104 10.21 -3.68 -6.60
N ALA A 105 9.50 -3.52 -5.49
CA ALA A 105 10.06 -2.91 -4.28
C ALA A 105 9.51 -3.57 -3.01
N VAL A 106 10.31 -3.55 -1.95
CA VAL A 106 9.82 -3.85 -0.61
C VAL A 106 9.08 -2.62 -0.10
N VAL A 107 7.78 -2.73 0.02
CA VAL A 107 6.89 -1.61 0.39
C VAL A 107 6.53 -1.59 1.87
N GLY A 108 6.98 -2.59 2.63
CA GLY A 108 6.69 -2.66 4.05
C GLY A 108 7.06 -4.00 4.68
N TYR A 109 6.54 -4.24 5.86
CA TYR A 109 6.78 -5.45 6.63
C TYR A 109 5.57 -5.81 7.50
N VAL A 110 5.55 -7.02 8.01
CA VAL A 110 4.45 -7.54 8.84
C VAL A 110 4.96 -7.82 10.25
N THR A 111 4.15 -7.48 11.25
CA THR A 111 4.43 -7.77 12.66
C THR A 111 3.28 -8.53 13.31
N GLU A 112 3.48 -9.01 14.52
CA GLU A 112 2.37 -9.40 15.38
C GLU A 112 1.35 -8.25 15.52
N ARG A 113 0.11 -8.59 15.83
CA ARG A 113 -0.99 -7.62 15.97
C ARG A 113 -0.64 -6.51 16.94
N GLN A 114 -0.70 -5.28 16.46
CA GLN A 114 -0.47 -4.04 17.21
C GLN A 114 -1.79 -3.25 17.39
N GLU A 115 -1.68 -1.93 17.59
CA GLU A 115 -2.82 -1.03 17.83
C GLU A 115 -3.85 -1.02 16.70
N ASN A 116 -3.39 -1.11 15.45
CA ASN A 116 -4.26 -1.14 14.28
C ASN A 116 -3.80 -2.18 13.25
N TRP A 117 -4.61 -2.42 12.21
CA TRP A 117 -4.33 -3.40 11.16
C TRP A 117 -3.23 -2.93 10.22
N ILE A 118 -3.26 -1.64 9.87
CA ILE A 118 -2.26 -0.99 9.02
C ILE A 118 -1.61 0.15 9.79
N ILE A 119 -0.30 0.24 9.70
CA ILE A 119 0.47 1.42 10.11
C ILE A 119 1.13 1.98 8.85
N LEU A 120 0.69 3.16 8.46
CA LEU A 120 1.23 3.89 7.31
C LEU A 120 2.27 4.89 7.79
N GLU A 121 3.52 4.73 7.34
CA GLU A 121 4.71 5.50 7.75
C GLU A 121 5.58 5.96 6.57
#